data_479afac028632805e509ab91255f938d
#
_entry.id   479afac028632805e509ab91255f938d
#
_cell.length_a   1.000
_cell.length_b   1.000
_cell.length_c   1.000
_cell.angle_alpha   90.00
_cell.angle_beta   90.00
_cell.angle_gamma   90.00
#
_symmetry.space_group_name_H-M   'P 1'
#
loop_
_entity.id
_entity.type
_entity.pdbx_description
1 polymer ?
#
loop_
_entity_poly.entity_id
_entity_poly.type
_entity_poly.pdbx_seq_one_letter_code
_entity_poly.pdbx_strand_id
1 'polypeptide(L)'
;MTDNEPDLLNSLIRPARLTSVVDVGANPIDGEPPYKAMLQRRLCTVVGFDPQDEALAELNARKSDLESYYHYVVGNGHKAKLRLCRLPGMTSLLLPDQNVLSHFAEFSEWGSVVSEHPVQTRRLDDIAEIRDLDFLKIDVQGSELAIFGSGREKLKQAVAVQTEVSFLCLYKDQPTFGDIDGELRKQGFIPHAFTAVKQRMIAPLTDPLNPHAAMNQLLEADIVYVRNFMRPADMTVEQLKHLAMIAHHCYRSFDLAANCIHHLISRKTIPDQSIHDYIASIQLPPC
;
A
#
# COMPACT_ATOMS: atom_id res chain seq x y z
N MET A 1 -12.35 -24.52 3.51
CA MET A 1 -13.30 -23.71 4.30
C MET A 1 -14.41 -23.32 3.36
N THR A 2 -15.65 -23.64 3.68
CA THR A 2 -16.80 -23.41 2.80
C THR A 2 -17.06 -21.90 2.68
N ASP A 3 -17.19 -21.40 1.47
CA ASP A 3 -17.33 -19.97 1.07
C ASP A 3 -18.56 -19.24 1.61
N ASN A 4 -19.22 -19.75 2.67
CA ASN A 4 -20.52 -19.26 3.10
C ASN A 4 -20.65 -18.99 4.61
N GLU A 5 -19.57 -19.08 5.39
CA GLU A 5 -19.65 -18.66 6.79
C GLU A 5 -19.44 -17.14 6.92
N PRO A 6 -20.33 -16.44 7.63
CA PRO A 6 -20.19 -15.01 7.86
C PRO A 6 -18.86 -14.73 8.58
N ASP A 7 -18.14 -13.74 8.12
CA ASP A 7 -16.89 -13.32 8.75
C ASP A 7 -17.16 -12.86 10.19
N LEU A 8 -16.53 -13.52 11.14
CA LEU A 8 -16.81 -13.30 12.57
C LEU A 8 -16.45 -11.86 12.97
N LEU A 9 -15.24 -11.36 12.58
CA LEU A 9 -14.84 -10.01 12.94
C LEU A 9 -15.83 -8.98 12.38
N ASN A 10 -16.18 -9.11 11.10
CA ASN A 10 -17.17 -8.24 10.48
C ASN A 10 -18.52 -8.29 11.21
N SER A 11 -18.95 -9.47 11.66
CA SER A 11 -20.20 -9.64 12.42
C SER A 11 -20.15 -9.01 13.80
N LEU A 12 -19.00 -9.00 14.46
CA LEU A 12 -18.80 -8.41 15.79
C LEU A 12 -18.79 -6.89 15.75
N ILE A 13 -18.01 -6.29 14.79
CA ILE A 13 -17.81 -4.84 14.77
C ILE A 13 -18.79 -4.09 13.83
N ARG A 14 -19.39 -4.77 12.87
CA ARG A 14 -20.43 -4.26 11.94
C ARG A 14 -20.07 -2.89 11.35
N PRO A 15 -19.07 -2.80 10.46
CA PRO A 15 -18.80 -1.56 9.73
C PRO A 15 -20.05 -1.10 8.97
N ALA A 16 -20.28 0.20 8.87
CA ALA A 16 -21.46 0.76 8.19
C ALA A 16 -21.41 0.53 6.65
N ARG A 17 -20.21 0.27 6.10
CA ARG A 17 -19.96 -0.03 4.69
C ARG A 17 -18.79 -0.98 4.55
N LEU A 18 -18.55 -1.46 3.34
CA LEU A 18 -17.31 -2.19 3.01
C LEU A 18 -16.08 -1.28 3.18
N THR A 19 -14.94 -1.87 3.53
CA THR A 19 -13.68 -1.14 3.59
C THR A 19 -13.28 -0.67 2.20
N SER A 20 -13.00 0.63 2.06
CA SER A 20 -12.60 1.23 0.78
C SER A 20 -11.09 1.22 0.63
N VAL A 21 -10.62 0.47 -0.37
CA VAL A 21 -9.21 0.37 -0.74
C VAL A 21 -8.95 1.22 -1.98
N VAL A 22 -7.87 1.99 -1.94
CA VAL A 22 -7.32 2.65 -3.12
C VAL A 22 -5.95 2.04 -3.40
N ASP A 23 -5.73 1.60 -4.64
CA ASP A 23 -4.46 1.02 -5.11
C ASP A 23 -3.86 1.89 -6.22
N VAL A 24 -2.76 2.56 -5.93
CA VAL A 24 -2.04 3.42 -6.86
C VAL A 24 -0.78 2.70 -7.33
N GLY A 25 -0.68 2.46 -8.64
CA GLY A 25 0.24 1.49 -9.20
C GLY A 25 -0.32 0.07 -9.03
N ALA A 26 -1.58 -0.12 -9.45
CA ALA A 26 -2.31 -1.39 -9.28
C ALA A 26 -1.86 -2.47 -10.28
N ASN A 27 -0.56 -2.49 -10.61
CA ASN A 27 -0.01 -3.45 -11.56
C ASN A 27 0.17 -4.83 -10.88
N PRO A 28 -0.31 -5.93 -11.48
CA PRO A 28 -0.22 -7.26 -10.86
C PRO A 28 1.17 -7.90 -10.94
N ILE A 29 2.23 -7.16 -11.30
CA ILE A 29 3.59 -7.68 -11.48
C ILE A 29 4.18 -8.22 -10.16
N ASP A 30 3.88 -7.60 -9.03
CA ASP A 30 4.50 -7.91 -7.74
C ASP A 30 3.73 -8.95 -6.90
N GLY A 31 2.82 -9.68 -7.52
CA GLY A 31 2.05 -10.74 -6.86
C GLY A 31 0.67 -10.28 -6.35
N GLU A 32 0.13 -11.02 -5.38
CA GLU A 32 -1.21 -10.72 -4.86
C GLU A 32 -1.19 -9.51 -3.92
N PRO A 33 -2.13 -8.55 -4.09
CA PRO A 33 -2.20 -7.39 -3.22
C PRO A 33 -2.64 -7.77 -1.79
N PRO A 34 -2.24 -7.01 -0.75
CA PRO A 34 -2.50 -7.35 0.64
C PRO A 34 -3.98 -7.46 0.99
N TYR A 35 -4.84 -6.77 0.25
CA TYR A 35 -6.30 -6.77 0.44
C TYR A 35 -7.02 -7.93 -0.27
N LYS A 36 -6.29 -8.83 -0.95
CA LYS A 36 -6.88 -9.94 -1.74
C LYS A 36 -7.84 -10.81 -0.92
N ALA A 37 -7.44 -11.17 0.30
CA ALA A 37 -8.26 -11.97 1.19
C ALA A 37 -9.59 -11.26 1.58
N MET A 38 -9.55 -9.95 1.80
CA MET A 38 -10.75 -9.15 2.06
C MET A 38 -11.66 -9.10 0.83
N LEU A 39 -11.07 -8.91 -0.34
CA LEU A 39 -11.83 -8.83 -1.60
C LEU A 39 -12.55 -10.15 -1.92
N GLN A 40 -11.86 -11.29 -1.78
CA GLN A 40 -12.44 -12.62 -1.96
C GLN A 40 -13.61 -12.88 -1.00
N ARG A 41 -13.54 -12.37 0.23
CA ARG A 41 -14.60 -12.45 1.23
C ARG A 41 -15.67 -11.36 1.10
N ARG A 42 -15.58 -10.51 0.06
CA ARG A 42 -16.49 -9.38 -0.18
C ARG A 42 -16.56 -8.39 1.00
N LEU A 43 -15.42 -8.13 1.65
CA LEU A 43 -15.30 -7.24 2.80
C LEU A 43 -14.75 -5.85 2.43
N CYS A 44 -14.27 -5.67 1.19
CA CYS A 44 -13.78 -4.39 0.69
C CYS A 44 -14.21 -4.12 -0.74
N THR A 45 -14.11 -2.85 -1.12
CA THR A 45 -14.13 -2.39 -2.52
C THR A 45 -12.76 -1.86 -2.89
N VAL A 46 -12.41 -1.90 -4.17
CA VAL A 46 -11.13 -1.44 -4.68
C VAL A 46 -11.32 -0.44 -5.81
N VAL A 47 -10.62 0.69 -5.70
CA VAL A 47 -10.43 1.65 -6.79
C VAL A 47 -8.94 1.69 -7.11
N GLY A 48 -8.55 1.19 -8.27
CA GLY A 48 -7.15 1.08 -8.68
C GLY A 48 -6.81 2.03 -9.84
N PHE A 49 -5.55 2.44 -9.88
CA PHE A 49 -4.99 3.34 -10.90
C PHE A 49 -3.67 2.78 -11.41
N ASP A 50 -3.55 2.66 -12.72
CA ASP A 50 -2.30 2.35 -13.40
C ASP A 50 -2.23 3.09 -14.74
N PRO A 51 -1.06 3.61 -15.17
CA PRO A 51 -0.90 4.26 -16.47
C PRO A 51 -0.63 3.30 -17.62
N GLN A 52 -0.44 2.00 -17.38
CA GLN A 52 -0.07 1.02 -18.38
C GLN A 52 -1.33 0.29 -18.92
N ASP A 53 -1.57 0.38 -20.21
CA ASP A 53 -2.76 -0.19 -20.86
C ASP A 53 -2.83 -1.72 -20.70
N GLU A 54 -1.68 -2.41 -20.78
CA GLU A 54 -1.60 -3.86 -20.63
C GLU A 54 -2.01 -4.30 -19.21
N ALA A 55 -1.50 -3.61 -18.18
CA ALA A 55 -1.86 -3.89 -16.80
C ALA A 55 -3.36 -3.68 -16.56
N LEU A 56 -3.90 -2.58 -17.06
CA LEU A 56 -5.33 -2.28 -16.95
C LEU A 56 -6.21 -3.29 -17.70
N ALA A 57 -5.78 -3.75 -18.88
CA ALA A 57 -6.50 -4.77 -19.63
C ALA A 57 -6.58 -6.09 -18.83
N GLU A 58 -5.46 -6.50 -18.22
CA GLU A 58 -5.42 -7.70 -17.37
C GLU A 58 -6.31 -7.55 -16.14
N LEU A 59 -6.21 -6.44 -15.41
CA LEU A 59 -7.03 -6.14 -14.23
C LEU A 59 -8.52 -6.13 -14.59
N ASN A 60 -8.90 -5.44 -15.67
CA ASN A 60 -10.29 -5.37 -16.11
C ASN A 60 -10.87 -6.71 -16.61
N ALA A 61 -10.02 -7.60 -17.10
CA ALA A 61 -10.44 -8.95 -17.52
C ALA A 61 -10.75 -9.87 -16.33
N ARG A 62 -10.16 -9.60 -15.15
CA ARG A 62 -10.25 -10.47 -13.96
C ARG A 62 -11.04 -9.86 -12.81
N LYS A 63 -11.39 -8.57 -12.88
CA LYS A 63 -12.06 -7.86 -11.80
C LYS A 63 -13.43 -8.42 -11.44
N SER A 64 -13.76 -8.35 -10.17
CA SER A 64 -15.10 -8.56 -9.65
C SER A 64 -15.97 -7.28 -9.75
N ASP A 65 -17.22 -7.38 -9.32
CA ASP A 65 -18.14 -6.24 -9.17
C ASP A 65 -17.73 -5.23 -8.08
N LEU A 66 -16.77 -5.59 -7.23
CA LEU A 66 -16.24 -4.75 -6.15
C LEU A 66 -14.99 -3.96 -6.55
N GLU A 67 -14.55 -4.08 -7.78
CA GLU A 67 -13.30 -3.48 -8.27
C GLU A 67 -13.56 -2.54 -9.45
N SER A 68 -12.85 -1.42 -9.47
CA SER A 68 -12.85 -0.46 -10.57
C SER A 68 -11.42 0.02 -10.83
N TYR A 69 -10.98 -0.01 -12.09
CA TYR A 69 -9.62 0.38 -12.48
C TYR A 69 -9.66 1.48 -13.53
N TYR A 70 -8.79 2.48 -13.38
CA TYR A 70 -8.77 3.68 -14.21
C TYR A 70 -7.36 3.99 -14.71
N HIS A 71 -7.28 4.45 -15.96
CA HIS A 71 -6.05 4.89 -16.61
C HIS A 71 -5.66 6.31 -16.16
N TYR A 72 -5.20 6.45 -14.90
CA TYR A 72 -4.74 7.72 -14.35
C TYR A 72 -3.32 7.60 -13.85
N VAL A 73 -2.52 8.63 -14.15
CA VAL A 73 -1.23 8.86 -13.49
C VAL A 73 -1.50 9.69 -12.25
N VAL A 74 -1.44 9.07 -11.08
CA VAL A 74 -1.60 9.79 -9.80
C VAL A 74 -0.29 10.49 -9.46
N GLY A 75 -0.36 11.73 -8.97
CA GLY A 75 0.81 12.55 -8.66
C GLY A 75 0.42 13.86 -7.97
N ASN A 76 1.19 14.92 -8.23
CA ASN A 76 0.98 16.23 -7.63
C ASN A 76 0.07 17.18 -8.43
N GLY A 77 -0.52 16.73 -9.53
CA GLY A 77 -1.38 17.55 -10.39
C GLY A 77 -0.64 18.32 -11.49
N HIS A 78 0.67 18.18 -11.59
CA HIS A 78 1.46 18.85 -12.64
C HIS A 78 1.72 17.92 -13.83
N LYS A 79 2.11 18.54 -14.96
CA LYS A 79 2.64 17.81 -16.10
C LYS A 79 3.96 17.16 -15.72
N ALA A 80 4.13 15.91 -16.14
CA ALA A 80 5.33 15.11 -15.90
C ALA A 80 5.68 14.27 -17.14
N LYS A 81 6.77 13.53 -17.08
CA LYS A 81 7.13 12.54 -18.07
C LYS A 81 7.08 11.17 -17.42
N LEU A 82 6.25 10.27 -17.95
CA LEU A 82 6.30 8.86 -17.61
C LEU A 82 7.43 8.23 -18.43
N ARG A 83 8.38 7.61 -17.74
CA ARG A 83 9.54 6.94 -18.32
C ARG A 83 9.36 5.45 -18.25
N LEU A 84 9.11 4.85 -19.41
CA LEU A 84 9.04 3.40 -19.51
C LEU A 84 10.46 2.85 -19.52
N CYS A 85 10.77 2.01 -18.56
CA CYS A 85 12.06 1.35 -18.44
C CYS A 85 12.04 -0.03 -19.09
N ARG A 86 13.23 -0.58 -19.36
CA ARG A 86 13.37 -1.93 -19.93
C ARG A 86 12.71 -2.99 -19.05
N LEU A 87 12.88 -2.88 -17.72
CA LEU A 87 12.09 -3.63 -16.77
C LEU A 87 10.84 -2.82 -16.42
N PRO A 88 9.62 -3.29 -16.75
CA PRO A 88 8.39 -2.55 -16.49
C PRO A 88 8.21 -2.10 -15.04
N GLY A 89 8.66 -2.90 -14.07
CA GLY A 89 8.62 -2.56 -12.65
C GLY A 89 9.50 -1.37 -12.25
N MET A 90 10.37 -0.87 -13.14
CA MET A 90 11.16 0.37 -12.92
C MET A 90 10.57 1.58 -13.65
N THR A 91 9.37 1.45 -14.22
CA THR A 91 8.67 2.57 -14.88
C THR A 91 8.29 3.63 -13.85
N SER A 92 8.69 4.89 -14.08
CA SER A 92 8.57 5.97 -13.09
C SER A 92 8.34 7.34 -13.73
N LEU A 93 7.82 8.28 -12.94
CA LEU A 93 7.86 9.72 -13.26
C LEU A 93 9.26 10.32 -13.03
N LEU A 94 10.10 9.66 -12.24
CA LEU A 94 11.47 10.08 -11.96
C LEU A 94 12.43 9.49 -13.00
N LEU A 95 13.61 10.09 -13.13
CA LEU A 95 14.67 9.60 -14.03
C LEU A 95 15.56 8.60 -13.28
N PRO A 96 15.70 7.35 -13.75
CA PRO A 96 16.64 6.40 -13.17
C PRO A 96 18.08 6.96 -13.11
N ASP A 97 18.74 6.85 -11.96
CA ASP A 97 20.11 7.35 -11.79
C ASP A 97 21.11 6.26 -12.16
N GLN A 98 21.62 6.31 -13.38
CA GLN A 98 22.56 5.31 -13.90
C GLN A 98 23.86 5.23 -13.09
N ASN A 99 24.27 6.30 -12.40
CA ASN A 99 25.43 6.25 -11.51
C ASN A 99 25.18 5.32 -10.32
N VAL A 100 23.97 5.40 -9.72
CA VAL A 100 23.57 4.54 -8.61
C VAL A 100 23.32 3.11 -9.10
N LEU A 101 22.55 2.96 -10.19
CA LEU A 101 22.17 1.67 -10.73
C LEU A 101 23.39 0.82 -11.13
N SER A 102 24.50 1.45 -11.58
CA SER A 102 25.71 0.76 -11.96
C SER A 102 26.41 -0.01 -10.82
N HIS A 103 26.03 0.26 -9.58
CA HIS A 103 26.54 -0.47 -8.42
C HIS A 103 25.85 -1.81 -8.16
N PHE A 104 24.81 -2.15 -8.94
CA PHE A 104 24.04 -3.38 -8.79
C PHE A 104 23.95 -4.14 -10.10
N ALA A 105 24.08 -5.47 -10.03
CA ALA A 105 24.02 -6.32 -11.23
C ALA A 105 22.68 -6.10 -11.97
N GLU A 106 22.77 -5.94 -13.29
CA GLU A 106 21.63 -5.78 -14.22
C GLU A 106 20.80 -4.50 -14.06
N PHE A 107 20.90 -3.76 -12.94
CA PHE A 107 20.06 -2.59 -12.67
C PHE A 107 20.22 -1.47 -13.71
N SER A 108 21.44 -1.25 -14.24
CA SER A 108 21.66 -0.27 -15.31
C SER A 108 20.90 -0.63 -16.59
N GLU A 109 20.81 -1.93 -16.90
CA GLU A 109 20.01 -2.40 -18.03
C GLU A 109 18.52 -2.31 -17.75
N TRP A 110 18.07 -2.77 -16.60
CA TRP A 110 16.67 -2.71 -16.18
C TRP A 110 16.11 -1.29 -16.12
N GLY A 111 16.89 -0.35 -15.58
CA GLY A 111 16.56 1.07 -15.50
C GLY A 111 16.87 1.87 -16.77
N SER A 112 17.22 1.22 -17.90
CA SER A 112 17.36 1.91 -19.18
C SER A 112 15.99 2.40 -19.66
N VAL A 113 15.86 3.70 -19.87
CA VAL A 113 14.63 4.32 -20.38
C VAL A 113 14.49 3.99 -21.86
N VAL A 114 13.43 3.28 -22.24
CA VAL A 114 13.13 2.91 -23.63
C VAL A 114 12.23 3.94 -24.33
N SER A 115 11.37 4.63 -23.57
CA SER A 115 10.56 5.74 -24.08
C SER A 115 10.13 6.70 -22.98
N GLU A 116 9.82 7.95 -23.36
CA GLU A 116 9.28 8.97 -22.47
C GLU A 116 7.94 9.45 -23.04
N HIS A 117 6.92 9.53 -22.18
CA HIS A 117 5.59 10.01 -22.57
C HIS A 117 5.18 11.20 -21.69
N PRO A 118 4.80 12.34 -22.29
CA PRO A 118 4.25 13.45 -21.51
C PRO A 118 2.89 13.04 -20.94
N VAL A 119 2.72 13.23 -19.64
CA VAL A 119 1.49 12.88 -18.92
C VAL A 119 1.02 14.04 -18.07
N GLN A 120 -0.31 14.14 -17.87
CA GLN A 120 -0.90 15.00 -16.88
C GLN A 120 -1.20 14.17 -15.64
N THR A 121 -0.52 14.46 -14.53
CA THR A 121 -0.82 13.77 -13.27
C THR A 121 -2.09 14.32 -12.64
N ARG A 122 -2.75 13.49 -11.81
CA ARG A 122 -3.91 13.88 -11.01
C ARG A 122 -3.56 13.81 -9.52
N ARG A 123 -3.96 14.82 -8.76
CA ARG A 123 -3.83 14.79 -7.30
C ARG A 123 -4.81 13.77 -6.73
N LEU A 124 -4.39 13.04 -5.70
CA LEU A 124 -5.26 12.09 -5.02
C LEU A 124 -6.57 12.76 -4.54
N ASP A 125 -6.47 13.97 -4.01
CA ASP A 125 -7.63 14.74 -3.52
C ASP A 125 -8.64 15.09 -4.61
N ASP A 126 -8.20 15.23 -5.87
CA ASP A 126 -9.05 15.67 -6.99
C ASP A 126 -9.71 14.51 -7.76
N ILE A 127 -9.43 13.25 -7.39
CA ILE A 127 -9.99 12.06 -8.05
C ILE A 127 -11.39 11.79 -7.49
N ALA A 128 -12.42 12.06 -8.31
CA ALA A 128 -13.82 11.95 -7.89
C ALA A 128 -14.28 10.50 -7.66
N GLU A 129 -13.62 9.54 -8.31
CA GLU A 129 -13.88 8.11 -8.19
C GLU A 129 -13.53 7.56 -6.81
N ILE A 130 -12.65 8.22 -6.07
CA ILE A 130 -12.34 7.92 -4.67
C ILE A 130 -13.36 8.63 -3.79
N ARG A 131 -14.43 7.94 -3.42
CA ARG A 131 -15.48 8.49 -2.53
C ARG A 131 -15.07 8.38 -1.07
N ASP A 132 -14.55 7.23 -0.69
CA ASP A 132 -14.04 6.91 0.63
C ASP A 132 -12.62 6.35 0.49
N LEU A 133 -11.81 6.47 1.53
CA LEU A 133 -10.44 5.94 1.57
C LEU A 133 -10.12 5.46 2.98
N ASP A 134 -10.13 4.14 3.19
CA ASP A 134 -9.72 3.54 4.47
C ASP A 134 -8.30 2.99 4.38
N PHE A 135 -7.94 2.38 3.24
CA PHE A 135 -6.64 1.79 3.01
C PHE A 135 -6.07 2.26 1.66
N LEU A 136 -4.90 2.89 1.71
CA LEU A 136 -4.11 3.23 0.53
C LEU A 136 -2.96 2.24 0.38
N LYS A 137 -2.94 1.47 -0.73
CA LYS A 137 -1.72 0.79 -1.21
C LYS A 137 -1.14 1.64 -2.33
N ILE A 138 0.16 1.90 -2.28
CA ILE A 138 0.84 2.74 -3.26
C ILE A 138 2.24 2.22 -3.57
N ASP A 139 2.50 2.07 -4.86
CA ASP A 139 3.79 1.71 -5.42
C ASP A 139 3.90 2.37 -6.81
N VAL A 140 4.62 3.49 -6.89
CA VAL A 140 4.75 4.32 -8.10
C VAL A 140 6.20 4.68 -8.39
N GLN A 141 7.10 3.91 -7.81
CA GLN A 141 8.52 3.98 -8.10
C GLN A 141 9.12 5.39 -7.88
N GLY A 142 8.91 5.94 -6.65
CA GLY A 142 9.57 7.14 -6.16
C GLY A 142 8.72 8.42 -6.12
N SER A 143 7.47 8.38 -6.58
CA SER A 143 6.59 9.56 -6.54
C SER A 143 5.63 9.61 -5.35
N GLU A 144 5.77 8.70 -4.39
CA GLU A 144 4.88 8.48 -3.23
C GLU A 144 4.76 9.75 -2.37
N LEU A 145 5.89 10.40 -2.06
CA LEU A 145 5.90 11.62 -1.23
C LEU A 145 5.06 12.75 -1.85
N ALA A 146 5.13 12.92 -3.17
CA ALA A 146 4.36 13.93 -3.88
C ALA A 146 2.85 13.65 -3.82
N ILE A 147 2.47 12.35 -3.85
CA ILE A 147 1.09 11.90 -3.72
C ILE A 147 0.60 12.11 -2.29
N PHE A 148 1.37 11.76 -1.27
CA PHE A 148 1.01 12.01 0.13
C PHE A 148 0.84 13.50 0.43
N GLY A 149 1.72 14.34 -0.12
CA GLY A 149 1.63 15.80 0.02
C GLY A 149 0.41 16.41 -0.66
N SER A 150 -0.04 15.83 -1.78
CA SER A 150 -1.18 16.32 -2.58
C SER A 150 -2.51 15.64 -2.27
N GLY A 151 -2.51 14.60 -1.41
CA GLY A 151 -3.67 13.78 -1.07
C GLY A 151 -4.13 13.91 0.39
N ARG A 152 -3.74 14.98 1.07
CA ARG A 152 -3.94 15.12 2.53
C ARG A 152 -5.39 15.08 2.97
N GLU A 153 -6.32 15.60 2.16
CA GLU A 153 -7.74 15.63 2.55
C GLU A 153 -8.33 14.21 2.52
N LYS A 154 -8.06 13.43 1.47
CA LYS A 154 -8.50 12.03 1.41
C LYS A 154 -7.79 11.17 2.44
N LEU A 155 -6.49 11.41 2.66
CA LEU A 155 -5.71 10.69 3.66
C LEU A 155 -6.17 10.93 5.10
N LYS A 156 -6.91 11.99 5.41
CA LYS A 156 -7.55 12.15 6.73
C LYS A 156 -8.51 11.02 7.07
N GLN A 157 -9.14 10.43 6.06
CA GLN A 157 -10.06 9.30 6.24
C GLN A 157 -9.33 7.98 6.42
N ALA A 158 -8.17 7.82 5.75
CA ALA A 158 -7.42 6.58 5.73
C ALA A 158 -6.93 6.16 7.12
N VAL A 159 -6.98 4.87 7.39
CA VAL A 159 -6.51 4.27 8.64
C VAL A 159 -5.26 3.42 8.47
N ALA A 160 -4.96 3.02 7.23
CA ALA A 160 -3.74 2.31 6.86
C ALA A 160 -3.19 2.81 5.53
N VAL A 161 -1.87 2.79 5.39
CA VAL A 161 -1.13 3.05 4.15
C VAL A 161 -0.05 1.98 4.03
N GLN A 162 -0.02 1.25 2.92
CA GLN A 162 1.14 0.45 2.52
C GLN A 162 1.85 1.16 1.39
N THR A 163 3.14 1.39 1.52
CA THR A 163 3.94 2.08 0.53
C THR A 163 5.32 1.46 0.40
N GLU A 164 5.86 1.50 -0.82
CA GLU A 164 7.29 1.28 -1.02
C GLU A 164 8.07 2.49 -0.48
N VAL A 165 9.22 2.23 0.15
CA VAL A 165 10.15 3.24 0.65
C VAL A 165 11.56 2.89 0.22
N SER A 166 12.35 3.89 -0.14
CA SER A 166 13.72 3.71 -0.61
C SER A 166 14.72 4.06 0.48
N PHE A 167 15.60 3.12 0.82
CA PHE A 167 16.78 3.38 1.66
C PHE A 167 17.94 3.93 0.83
N LEU A 168 17.95 3.57 -0.46
CA LEU A 168 18.90 4.07 -1.45
C LEU A 168 18.12 4.57 -2.67
N CYS A 169 18.33 5.84 -3.04
CA CYS A 169 17.62 6.46 -4.15
C CYS A 169 18.11 5.89 -5.49
N LEU A 170 17.27 5.11 -6.16
CA LEU A 170 17.55 4.54 -7.50
C LEU A 170 17.21 5.51 -8.63
N TYR A 171 16.46 6.55 -8.32
CA TYR A 171 16.06 7.60 -9.26
C TYR A 171 16.56 8.96 -8.77
N LYS A 172 16.76 9.88 -9.71
CA LYS A 172 17.12 11.27 -9.38
C LYS A 172 15.98 11.93 -8.63
N ASP A 173 16.32 12.67 -7.59
CA ASP A 173 15.39 13.38 -6.73
C ASP A 173 14.33 12.50 -6.04
N GLN A 174 14.61 11.19 -5.94
CA GLN A 174 13.74 10.25 -5.24
C GLN A 174 13.76 10.54 -3.74
N PRO A 175 12.58 10.64 -3.09
CA PRO A 175 12.51 10.76 -1.64
C PRO A 175 13.01 9.48 -0.96
N THR A 176 13.65 9.65 0.18
CA THR A 176 14.12 8.55 1.03
C THR A 176 13.02 8.06 1.95
N PHE A 177 13.26 6.90 2.60
CA PHE A 177 12.44 6.43 3.73
C PHE A 177 12.17 7.52 4.77
N GLY A 178 13.22 8.32 5.13
CA GLY A 178 13.08 9.38 6.13
C GLY A 178 12.12 10.50 5.71
N ASP A 179 12.06 10.83 4.43
CA ASP A 179 11.17 11.86 3.90
C ASP A 179 9.71 11.37 3.96
N ILE A 180 9.46 10.13 3.55
CA ILE A 180 8.13 9.49 3.57
C ILE A 180 7.66 9.30 5.01
N ASP A 181 8.49 8.75 5.90
CA ASP A 181 8.18 8.58 7.32
C ASP A 181 7.83 9.93 7.99
N GLY A 182 8.63 10.95 7.71
CA GLY A 182 8.39 12.31 8.22
C GLY A 182 7.05 12.89 7.77
N GLU A 183 6.66 12.70 6.52
CA GLU A 183 5.39 13.19 5.99
C GLU A 183 4.19 12.42 6.55
N LEU A 184 4.25 11.09 6.58
CA LEU A 184 3.15 10.27 7.10
C LEU A 184 2.94 10.48 8.60
N ARG A 185 4.01 10.68 9.38
CA ARG A 185 3.89 11.04 10.81
C ARG A 185 3.23 12.40 11.01
N LYS A 186 3.51 13.41 10.19
CA LYS A 186 2.82 14.71 10.22
C LYS A 186 1.32 14.56 9.94
N GLN A 187 0.94 13.55 9.16
CA GLN A 187 -0.45 13.24 8.85
C GLN A 187 -1.12 12.30 9.87
N GLY A 188 -0.43 11.96 10.97
CA GLY A 188 -0.98 11.16 12.08
C GLY A 188 -0.87 9.65 11.92
N PHE A 189 -0.01 9.18 11.02
CA PHE A 189 0.31 7.77 10.89
C PHE A 189 1.58 7.41 11.66
N ILE A 190 1.73 6.13 11.99
CA ILE A 190 2.96 5.56 12.57
C ILE A 190 3.34 4.31 11.80
N PRO A 191 4.64 3.98 11.66
CA PRO A 191 5.06 2.72 11.06
C PRO A 191 4.59 1.55 11.93
N HIS A 192 4.12 0.49 11.27
CA HIS A 192 3.56 -0.68 11.94
C HIS A 192 4.38 -1.95 11.65
N ALA A 193 4.60 -2.24 10.37
CA ALA A 193 5.34 -3.44 9.97
C ALA A 193 6.02 -3.25 8.61
N PHE A 194 7.14 -3.92 8.40
CA PHE A 194 7.66 -4.19 7.07
C PHE A 194 7.03 -5.48 6.54
N THR A 195 6.50 -5.46 5.32
CA THR A 195 5.95 -6.64 4.64
C THR A 195 6.96 -7.26 3.69
N ALA A 196 7.87 -6.46 3.17
CA ALA A 196 9.04 -6.89 2.41
C ALA A 196 10.22 -5.97 2.67
N VAL A 197 11.43 -6.52 2.62
CA VAL A 197 12.68 -5.76 2.64
C VAL A 197 13.57 -6.29 1.55
N LYS A 198 13.91 -5.45 0.59
CA LYS A 198 14.75 -5.80 -0.55
C LYS A 198 16.19 -5.39 -0.27
N GLN A 199 17.10 -6.36 -0.37
CA GLN A 199 18.55 -6.19 -0.23
C GLN A 199 19.22 -6.64 -1.52
N ARG A 200 20.42 -6.10 -1.78
CA ARG A 200 21.20 -6.47 -2.97
C ARG A 200 22.69 -6.54 -2.64
N MET A 201 23.37 -7.33 -3.45
CA MET A 201 24.82 -7.42 -3.47
C MET A 201 25.40 -6.22 -4.22
N ILE A 202 26.46 -5.60 -3.67
CA ILE A 202 27.14 -4.45 -4.28
C ILE A 202 28.23 -4.95 -5.24
N ALA A 203 28.24 -4.43 -6.46
CA ALA A 203 29.30 -4.70 -7.43
C ALA A 203 30.69 -4.27 -6.89
N PRO A 204 31.78 -4.94 -7.26
CA PRO A 204 31.88 -5.93 -8.34
C PRO A 204 31.48 -7.36 -7.94
N LEU A 205 31.09 -7.58 -6.68
CA LEU A 205 30.62 -8.90 -6.27
C LEU A 205 29.24 -9.15 -6.91
N THR A 206 29.11 -10.25 -7.63
CA THR A 206 27.88 -10.68 -8.28
C THR A 206 27.74 -12.19 -8.17
N ASP A 207 26.50 -12.67 -8.16
CA ASP A 207 26.22 -14.10 -8.33
C ASP A 207 25.69 -14.31 -9.77
N PRO A 208 26.47 -14.98 -10.64
CA PRO A 208 26.05 -15.20 -12.03
C PRO A 208 24.79 -16.06 -12.18
N LEU A 209 24.47 -16.86 -11.16
CA LEU A 209 23.28 -17.73 -11.15
C LEU A 209 22.06 -17.06 -10.53
N ASN A 210 22.26 -15.99 -9.76
CA ASN A 210 21.19 -15.25 -9.11
C ASN A 210 21.53 -13.76 -9.01
N PRO A 211 21.23 -12.97 -10.05
CA PRO A 211 21.47 -11.52 -10.04
C PRO A 211 20.66 -10.78 -8.97
N HIS A 212 19.62 -11.42 -8.41
CA HIS A 212 18.86 -10.91 -7.28
C HIS A 212 19.44 -11.29 -5.91
N ALA A 213 20.61 -11.95 -5.88
CA ALA A 213 21.22 -12.36 -4.62
C ALA A 213 21.33 -11.21 -3.63
N ALA A 214 20.81 -11.43 -2.42
CA ALA A 214 20.80 -10.44 -1.36
C ALA A 214 22.10 -10.50 -0.55
N MET A 215 22.54 -9.32 -0.11
CA MET A 215 23.53 -9.13 0.94
C MET A 215 23.02 -8.08 1.93
N ASN A 216 23.91 -7.33 2.56
CA ASN A 216 23.52 -6.41 3.63
C ASN A 216 23.01 -5.05 3.15
N GLN A 217 23.24 -4.69 1.85
CA GLN A 217 22.81 -3.39 1.36
C GLN A 217 21.28 -3.37 1.18
N LEU A 218 20.61 -2.57 2.02
CA LEU A 218 19.18 -2.25 1.87
C LEU A 218 18.99 -1.38 0.63
N LEU A 219 18.02 -1.73 -0.20
CA LEU A 219 17.58 -0.89 -1.32
C LEU A 219 16.25 -0.22 -0.98
N GLU A 220 15.22 -1.02 -0.81
CA GLU A 220 13.86 -0.58 -0.61
C GLU A 220 13.10 -1.54 0.30
N ALA A 221 11.95 -1.14 0.75
CA ALA A 221 11.05 -1.98 1.53
C ALA A 221 9.59 -1.57 1.33
N ASP A 222 8.69 -2.55 1.46
CA ASP A 222 7.27 -2.29 1.63
C ASP A 222 6.96 -2.15 3.11
N ILE A 223 6.45 -0.99 3.50
CA ILE A 223 6.12 -0.66 4.88
C ILE A 223 4.64 -0.33 5.02
N VAL A 224 4.06 -0.81 6.11
CA VAL A 224 2.69 -0.50 6.52
C VAL A 224 2.73 0.59 7.58
N TYR A 225 2.02 1.66 7.34
CA TYR A 225 1.70 2.70 8.31
C TYR A 225 0.24 2.56 8.73
N VAL A 226 -0.04 2.80 10.00
CA VAL A 226 -1.40 2.81 10.54
C VAL A 226 -1.68 4.10 11.29
N ARG A 227 -2.95 4.49 11.41
CA ARG A 227 -3.33 5.59 12.31
C ARG A 227 -2.77 5.32 13.70
N ASN A 228 -2.31 6.37 14.34
CA ASN A 228 -1.69 6.26 15.64
C ASN A 228 -2.68 5.72 16.69
N PHE A 229 -2.65 4.40 16.91
CA PHE A 229 -3.51 3.68 17.85
C PHE A 229 -3.29 4.09 19.31
N MET A 230 -2.17 4.74 19.62
CA MET A 230 -1.92 5.32 20.95
C MET A 230 -2.75 6.59 21.19
N ARG A 231 -3.40 7.13 20.15
CA ARG A 231 -4.31 8.27 20.22
C ARG A 231 -5.69 7.89 19.64
N PRO A 232 -6.37 6.92 20.25
CA PRO A 232 -7.62 6.40 19.68
C PRO A 232 -8.72 7.47 19.58
N ALA A 233 -8.66 8.52 20.42
CA ALA A 233 -9.61 9.64 20.36
C ALA A 233 -9.58 10.40 19.03
N ASP A 234 -8.46 10.35 18.29
CA ASP A 234 -8.30 11.01 17.00
C ASP A 234 -8.96 10.22 15.85
N MET A 235 -9.44 9.00 16.12
CA MET A 235 -10.16 8.16 15.15
C MET A 235 -11.65 8.12 15.44
N THR A 236 -12.47 8.13 14.40
CA THR A 236 -13.89 7.87 14.50
C THR A 236 -14.19 6.39 14.80
N VAL A 237 -15.44 6.07 15.15
CA VAL A 237 -15.87 4.67 15.33
C VAL A 237 -15.67 3.85 14.06
N GLU A 238 -16.02 4.40 12.89
CA GLU A 238 -15.85 3.70 11.61
C GLU A 238 -14.38 3.51 11.26
N GLN A 239 -13.51 4.50 11.51
CA GLN A 239 -12.07 4.34 11.34
C GLN A 239 -11.49 3.21 12.21
N LEU A 240 -11.90 3.07 13.46
CA LEU A 240 -11.49 1.96 14.32
C LEU A 240 -11.96 0.60 13.76
N LYS A 241 -13.19 0.53 13.23
CA LYS A 241 -13.71 -0.69 12.61
C LYS A 241 -12.92 -1.07 11.37
N HIS A 242 -12.69 -0.12 10.44
CA HIS A 242 -11.91 -0.38 9.24
C HIS A 242 -10.45 -0.70 9.53
N LEU A 243 -9.84 -0.07 10.55
CA LEU A 243 -8.50 -0.43 11.00
C LEU A 243 -8.44 -1.88 11.53
N ALA A 244 -9.44 -2.30 12.32
CA ALA A 244 -9.53 -3.68 12.80
C ALA A 244 -9.64 -4.69 11.63
N MET A 245 -10.48 -4.39 10.63
CA MET A 245 -10.65 -5.24 9.44
C MET A 245 -9.33 -5.37 8.65
N ILE A 246 -8.65 -4.26 8.39
CA ILE A 246 -7.39 -4.24 7.65
C ILE A 246 -6.29 -4.97 8.44
N ALA A 247 -6.14 -4.67 9.73
CA ALA A 247 -5.15 -5.29 10.59
C ALA A 247 -5.31 -6.82 10.61
N HIS A 248 -6.53 -7.31 10.75
CA HIS A 248 -6.83 -8.74 10.78
C HIS A 248 -6.59 -9.42 9.43
N HIS A 249 -7.22 -8.92 8.37
CA HIS A 249 -7.30 -9.64 7.10
C HIS A 249 -6.10 -9.42 6.19
N CYS A 250 -5.51 -8.21 6.19
CA CYS A 250 -4.38 -7.91 5.32
C CYS A 250 -3.04 -8.29 5.95
N TYR A 251 -2.90 -8.12 7.28
CA TYR A 251 -1.59 -8.21 7.92
C TYR A 251 -1.52 -9.23 9.06
N ARG A 252 -2.63 -9.85 9.44
CA ARG A 252 -2.71 -10.75 10.61
C ARG A 252 -2.20 -10.11 11.90
N SER A 253 -2.29 -8.78 12.00
CA SER A 253 -2.02 -8.00 13.19
C SER A 253 -3.19 -8.11 14.17
N PHE A 254 -3.35 -9.28 14.76
CA PHE A 254 -4.48 -9.61 15.62
C PHE A 254 -4.49 -8.76 16.90
N ASP A 255 -3.34 -8.38 17.39
CA ASP A 255 -3.16 -7.48 18.53
C ASP A 255 -3.68 -6.07 18.23
N LEU A 256 -3.39 -5.50 17.05
CA LEU A 256 -3.92 -4.20 16.63
C LEU A 256 -5.44 -4.28 16.43
N ALA A 257 -5.95 -5.35 15.83
CA ALA A 257 -7.38 -5.56 15.69
C ALA A 257 -8.08 -5.67 17.06
N ALA A 258 -7.50 -6.42 18.02
CA ALA A 258 -7.99 -6.51 19.39
C ALA A 258 -7.97 -5.16 20.11
N ASN A 259 -6.92 -4.35 19.89
CA ASN A 259 -6.84 -2.99 20.42
C ASN A 259 -7.98 -2.10 19.90
N CYS A 260 -8.28 -2.15 18.61
CA CYS A 260 -9.42 -1.44 18.03
C CYS A 260 -10.76 -1.89 18.64
N ILE A 261 -10.96 -3.21 18.79
CA ILE A 261 -12.17 -3.78 19.44
C ILE A 261 -12.28 -3.26 20.87
N HIS A 262 -11.20 -3.26 21.64
CA HIS A 262 -11.18 -2.70 23.00
C HIS A 262 -11.65 -1.25 23.03
N HIS A 263 -11.19 -0.41 22.10
CA HIS A 263 -11.62 0.99 22.03
C HIS A 263 -13.08 1.13 21.57
N LEU A 264 -13.60 0.27 20.70
CA LEU A 264 -15.01 0.23 20.32
C LEU A 264 -15.92 -0.13 21.50
N ILE A 265 -15.50 -1.11 22.34
CA ILE A 265 -16.16 -1.47 23.60
C ILE A 265 -16.15 -0.28 24.57
N SER A 266 -14.99 0.33 24.79
CA SER A 266 -14.85 1.50 25.68
C SER A 266 -15.76 2.65 25.29
N ARG A 267 -16.09 2.79 23.99
CA ARG A 267 -17.06 3.76 23.44
C ARG A 267 -18.50 3.25 23.46
N LYS A 268 -18.75 2.05 23.99
CA LYS A 268 -20.07 1.42 24.05
C LYS A 268 -20.76 1.25 22.66
N THR A 269 -19.96 1.03 21.62
CA THR A 269 -20.46 0.85 20.25
C THR A 269 -20.67 -0.61 19.88
N ILE A 270 -20.02 -1.52 20.63
CA ILE A 270 -20.17 -2.98 20.51
C ILE A 270 -20.21 -3.60 21.93
N PRO A 271 -20.73 -4.83 22.10
CA PRO A 271 -20.80 -5.52 23.40
C PRO A 271 -19.41 -5.84 23.97
N ASP A 272 -19.28 -5.87 25.31
CA ASP A 272 -18.05 -6.24 26.01
C ASP A 272 -17.60 -7.67 25.66
N GLN A 273 -18.52 -8.58 25.40
CA GLN A 273 -18.23 -9.96 25.00
C GLN A 273 -17.44 -10.06 23.69
N SER A 274 -17.52 -9.06 22.81
CA SER A 274 -16.91 -9.08 21.48
C SER A 274 -15.39 -9.31 21.50
N ILE A 275 -14.69 -8.85 22.52
CA ILE A 275 -13.23 -9.07 22.64
C ILE A 275 -12.91 -10.54 22.96
N HIS A 276 -13.69 -11.19 23.81
CA HIS A 276 -13.51 -12.60 24.14
C HIS A 276 -13.82 -13.49 22.95
N ASP A 277 -14.91 -13.21 22.24
CA ASP A 277 -15.30 -13.96 21.03
C ASP A 277 -14.23 -13.81 19.95
N TYR A 278 -13.68 -12.60 19.77
CA TYR A 278 -12.59 -12.37 18.82
C TYR A 278 -11.32 -13.14 19.19
N ILE A 279 -10.86 -13.04 20.45
CA ILE A 279 -9.64 -13.72 20.90
C ILE A 279 -9.78 -15.24 20.78
N ALA A 280 -10.96 -15.79 21.08
CA ALA A 280 -11.21 -17.23 20.93
C ALA A 280 -11.18 -17.70 19.47
N SER A 281 -11.39 -16.81 18.50
CA SER A 281 -11.42 -17.15 17.07
C SER A 281 -10.07 -17.10 16.37
N ILE A 282 -9.07 -16.43 16.96
CA ILE A 282 -7.76 -16.28 16.33
C ILE A 282 -6.80 -17.40 16.75
N GLN A 283 -5.97 -17.83 15.79
CA GLN A 283 -4.83 -18.69 16.07
C GLN A 283 -3.58 -17.80 16.12
N LEU A 284 -3.04 -17.62 17.32
CA LEU A 284 -1.77 -16.91 17.47
C LEU A 284 -0.65 -17.72 16.80
N PRO A 285 0.31 -17.04 16.13
CA PRO A 285 1.48 -17.74 15.59
C PRO A 285 2.23 -18.44 16.73
N PRO A 286 2.81 -19.60 16.46
CA PRO A 286 3.68 -20.26 17.44
C PRO A 286 4.84 -19.30 17.77
N CYS A 287 5.22 -19.27 19.05
CA CYS A 287 6.36 -18.51 19.57
C CYS A 287 7.68 -18.95 18.97
#